data_390e1b371c50f3313a50e39ae0a2f793
#
_entry.id   390e1b371c50f3313a50e39ae0a2f793
#
_cell.length_a   1.000
_cell.length_b   1.000
_cell.length_c   1.000
_cell.angle_alpha   90.00
_cell.angle_beta   90.00
_cell.angle_gamma   90.00
#
_symmetry.space_group_name_H-M   'P 1'
#
loop_
_entity.id
_entity.type
_entity.pdbx_description
1 polymer ?
#
loop_
_entity_poly.entity_id
_entity_poly.type
_entity_poly.pdbx_seq_one_letter_code
_entity_poly.pdbx_strand_id
1 'polypeptide(L)'
;MIVLITGITGRIGANLAATLVGQGHRVRGLVWERDQRVEKLAGLGLELVYGSITSAAEARAAVAGVEVVYHLGAAFQGGGPFTEEEYFEINVRGTFNMLEAARQSGVRQFLFAGTDALYEKYVPGGMREPINEETPRRPRGAYALTKSVGEELVNGYFLGHGLPTTILRFAMVLGPGEILDFPQFYLSKMKDSAPELAALWQGEERLVALRDDRGRYFKKHVAEVRDIVHGCLCALGKERACGQTFQLGGPRPFTWDEAVGPLGKALGIPVVEAQVAGIPTHYEFDLSKARQFLGFDPQFDMGRMIAEALRFRRGEATGLLPTR
;
A
#
# COMPACT_ATOMS: atom_id res chain seq x y z
N MET A 1 24.00 3.93 -4.29
CA MET A 1 23.44 4.96 -3.39
C MET A 1 23.24 4.37 -2.01
N ILE A 2 23.24 5.23 -0.98
CA ILE A 2 22.82 4.85 0.38
C ILE A 2 21.35 5.24 0.52
N VAL A 3 20.49 4.26 0.73
CA VAL A 3 19.03 4.42 0.75
C VAL A 3 18.51 4.10 2.13
N LEU A 4 17.79 5.01 2.77
CA LEU A 4 17.07 4.76 4.02
C LEU A 4 15.63 4.36 3.73
N ILE A 5 15.15 3.31 4.39
CA ILE A 5 13.74 2.89 4.37
C ILE A 5 13.19 2.92 5.80
N THR A 6 12.21 3.77 6.07
CA THR A 6 11.37 3.63 7.27
C THR A 6 10.22 2.66 6.98
N GLY A 7 9.77 1.90 7.98
CA GLY A 7 8.77 0.85 7.74
C GLY A 7 9.34 -0.34 6.94
N ILE A 8 10.65 -0.55 7.02
CA ILE A 8 11.39 -1.60 6.30
C ILE A 8 10.89 -3.01 6.63
N THR A 9 10.30 -3.22 7.80
CA THR A 9 9.73 -4.51 8.24
C THR A 9 8.33 -4.76 7.67
N GLY A 10 7.73 -3.77 7.00
CA GLY A 10 6.42 -3.91 6.34
C GLY A 10 6.49 -4.69 5.02
N ARG A 11 5.31 -5.06 4.46
CA ARG A 11 5.21 -5.80 3.19
C ARG A 11 5.94 -5.13 2.02
N ILE A 12 5.82 -3.81 1.90
CA ILE A 12 6.47 -3.04 0.84
C ILE A 12 7.94 -2.83 1.18
N GLY A 13 8.23 -2.35 2.40
CA GLY A 13 9.58 -1.99 2.83
C GLY A 13 10.58 -3.14 2.74
N ALA A 14 10.18 -4.35 3.19
CA ALA A 14 11.05 -5.53 3.15
C ALA A 14 11.37 -5.97 1.71
N ASN A 15 10.36 -6.02 0.84
CA ASN A 15 10.53 -6.42 -0.55
C ASN A 15 11.28 -5.36 -1.37
N LEU A 16 11.06 -4.06 -1.08
CA LEU A 16 11.84 -2.96 -1.66
C LEU A 16 13.31 -3.04 -1.23
N ALA A 17 13.57 -3.29 0.07
CA ALA A 17 14.92 -3.43 0.60
C ALA A 17 15.67 -4.57 -0.09
N ALA A 18 15.06 -5.76 -0.17
CA ALA A 18 15.65 -6.91 -0.84
C ALA A 18 15.99 -6.62 -2.31
N THR A 19 15.08 -5.93 -3.02
CA THR A 19 15.29 -5.57 -4.42
C THR A 19 16.42 -4.55 -4.58
N LEU A 20 16.46 -3.51 -3.75
CA LEU A 20 17.52 -2.49 -3.80
C LEU A 20 18.90 -3.07 -3.48
N VAL A 21 19.00 -3.97 -2.51
CA VAL A 21 20.25 -4.69 -2.22
C VAL A 21 20.66 -5.54 -3.42
N GLY A 22 19.72 -6.29 -4.02
CA GLY A 22 19.99 -7.06 -5.23
C GLY A 22 20.45 -6.22 -6.42
N GLN A 23 20.13 -4.91 -6.45
CA GLN A 23 20.60 -3.94 -7.43
C GLN A 23 21.92 -3.24 -7.04
N GLY A 24 22.55 -3.65 -5.93
CA GLY A 24 23.84 -3.12 -5.49
C GLY A 24 23.75 -1.82 -4.68
N HIS A 25 22.57 -1.43 -4.20
CA HIS A 25 22.42 -0.30 -3.29
C HIS A 25 22.77 -0.70 -1.85
N ARG A 26 23.31 0.24 -1.08
CA ARG A 26 23.44 0.09 0.37
C ARG A 26 22.13 0.52 1.00
N VAL A 27 21.46 -0.39 1.70
CA VAL A 27 20.16 -0.11 2.31
C VAL A 27 20.30 -0.04 3.81
N ARG A 28 19.81 1.07 4.38
CA ARG A 28 19.63 1.26 5.80
C ARG A 28 18.15 1.17 6.14
N GLY A 29 17.81 0.44 7.20
CA GLY A 29 16.45 0.36 7.74
C GLY A 29 16.34 1.04 9.08
N LEU A 30 15.37 1.96 9.25
CA LEU A 30 14.96 2.41 10.57
C LEU A 30 13.89 1.47 11.11
N VAL A 31 14.21 0.78 12.20
CA VAL A 31 13.38 -0.27 12.82
C VAL A 31 12.96 0.17 14.22
N TRP A 32 11.67 0.09 14.50
CA TRP A 32 11.20 0.27 15.86
C TRP A 32 11.65 -0.90 16.74
N GLU A 33 12.22 -0.61 17.92
CA GLU A 33 12.87 -1.61 18.80
C GLU A 33 12.00 -2.82 19.15
N ARG A 34 10.67 -2.66 19.16
CA ARG A 34 9.72 -3.74 19.48
C ARG A 34 9.16 -4.47 18.26
N ASP A 35 9.66 -4.18 17.06
CA ASP A 35 9.14 -4.79 15.83
C ASP A 35 9.75 -6.18 15.61
N GLN A 36 9.03 -7.22 16.00
CA GLN A 36 9.44 -8.61 15.84
C GLN A 36 9.59 -9.04 14.38
N ARG A 37 8.97 -8.32 13.43
CA ARG A 37 9.06 -8.62 11.99
C ARG A 37 10.45 -8.40 11.40
N VAL A 38 11.39 -7.88 12.18
CA VAL A 38 12.77 -7.65 11.75
C VAL A 38 13.50 -8.94 11.36
N GLU A 39 13.11 -10.08 11.92
CA GLU A 39 13.75 -11.38 11.68
C GLU A 39 13.77 -11.78 10.20
N LYS A 40 12.71 -11.44 9.44
CA LYS A 40 12.63 -11.73 8.00
C LYS A 40 13.66 -10.98 7.15
N LEU A 41 14.29 -9.95 7.71
CA LEU A 41 15.34 -9.17 7.05
C LEU A 41 16.74 -9.79 7.23
N ALA A 42 16.86 -10.85 8.04
CA ALA A 42 18.13 -11.50 8.29
C ALA A 42 18.77 -12.02 6.98
N GLY A 43 20.07 -11.84 6.85
CA GLY A 43 20.83 -12.27 5.67
C GLY A 43 20.73 -11.38 4.44
N LEU A 44 19.92 -10.30 4.46
CA LEU A 44 19.84 -9.37 3.34
C LEU A 44 21.02 -8.39 3.22
N GLY A 45 21.94 -8.37 4.18
CA GLY A 45 23.08 -7.43 4.14
C GLY A 45 22.69 -5.98 4.37
N LEU A 46 21.66 -5.73 5.19
CA LEU A 46 21.15 -4.41 5.53
C LEU A 46 21.89 -3.80 6.72
N GLU A 47 21.98 -2.46 6.73
CA GLU A 47 22.31 -1.69 7.93
C GLU A 47 21.03 -1.40 8.70
N LEU A 48 20.85 -1.95 9.90
CA LEU A 48 19.69 -1.70 10.74
C LEU A 48 20.01 -0.67 11.83
N VAL A 49 19.22 0.39 11.89
CA VAL A 49 19.26 1.40 12.94
C VAL A 49 17.95 1.27 13.74
N TYR A 50 18.08 1.08 15.04
CA TYR A 50 16.92 0.99 15.92
C TYR A 50 16.53 2.35 16.45
N GLY A 51 15.22 2.65 16.42
CA GLY A 51 14.68 3.91 16.86
C GLY A 51 13.28 4.18 16.27
N SER A 52 12.74 5.35 16.59
CA SER A 52 11.41 5.80 16.21
C SER A 52 11.45 7.05 15.35
N ILE A 53 10.60 7.11 14.32
CA ILE A 53 10.37 8.33 13.53
C ILE A 53 9.79 9.46 14.38
N THR A 54 9.16 9.15 15.53
CA THR A 54 8.62 10.16 16.45
C THR A 54 9.69 10.88 17.26
N SER A 55 10.91 10.34 17.31
CA SER A 55 12.09 10.95 17.92
C SER A 55 12.89 11.74 16.88
N ALA A 56 12.95 13.06 17.01
CA ALA A 56 13.74 13.90 16.10
C ALA A 56 15.24 13.58 16.11
N ALA A 57 15.76 13.14 17.27
CA ALA A 57 17.19 12.77 17.39
C ALA A 57 17.47 11.47 16.63
N GLU A 58 16.61 10.45 16.78
CA GLU A 58 16.75 9.16 16.11
C GLU A 58 16.50 9.27 14.59
N ALA A 59 15.54 10.12 14.18
CA ALA A 59 15.33 10.44 12.76
C ALA A 59 16.60 11.06 12.13
N ARG A 60 17.25 12.02 12.81
CA ARG A 60 18.53 12.61 12.33
C ARG A 60 19.65 11.58 12.27
N ALA A 61 19.78 10.73 13.28
CA ALA A 61 20.79 9.66 13.29
C ALA A 61 20.57 8.67 12.14
N ALA A 62 19.32 8.29 11.87
CA ALA A 62 18.98 7.37 10.78
C ALA A 62 19.28 7.96 9.38
N VAL A 63 19.07 9.27 9.19
CA VAL A 63 19.25 9.95 7.89
C VAL A 63 20.73 10.34 7.64
N ALA A 64 21.60 10.35 8.65
CA ALA A 64 22.99 10.79 8.50
C ALA A 64 23.72 10.01 7.38
N GLY A 65 24.25 10.74 6.39
CA GLY A 65 24.97 10.19 5.23
C GLY A 65 24.12 9.45 4.19
N VAL A 66 22.80 9.55 4.28
CA VAL A 66 21.83 8.93 3.35
C VAL A 66 21.60 9.84 2.15
N GLU A 67 21.54 9.27 0.96
CA GLU A 67 21.26 10.00 -0.29
C GLU A 67 19.76 10.03 -0.63
N VAL A 68 19.02 8.94 -0.33
CA VAL A 68 17.60 8.79 -0.65
C VAL A 68 16.85 8.24 0.55
N VAL A 69 15.67 8.79 0.80
CA VAL A 69 14.76 8.30 1.85
C VAL A 69 13.48 7.78 1.22
N TYR A 70 13.13 6.52 1.50
CA TYR A 70 11.77 5.99 1.35
C TYR A 70 11.06 6.03 2.69
N HIS A 71 10.15 6.97 2.86
CA HIS A 71 9.36 7.09 4.08
C HIS A 71 8.05 6.30 3.94
N LEU A 72 8.14 4.98 4.28
CA LEU A 72 7.02 4.04 4.22
C LEU A 72 6.44 3.73 5.60
N GLY A 73 7.14 4.11 6.69
CA GLY A 73 6.71 3.91 8.06
C GLY A 73 5.49 4.77 8.40
N ALA A 74 4.44 4.13 8.88
CA ALA A 74 3.21 4.79 9.32
C ALA A 74 2.40 3.88 10.24
N ALA A 75 1.59 4.47 11.13
CA ALA A 75 0.44 3.79 11.69
C ALA A 75 -0.62 3.65 10.60
N PHE A 76 -1.06 2.42 10.27
CA PHE A 76 -2.07 2.16 9.23
C PHE A 76 -3.28 1.40 9.78
N GLN A 77 -4.44 1.51 9.13
CA GLN A 77 -5.70 0.97 9.64
C GLN A 77 -5.68 -0.53 10.00
N GLY A 78 -4.87 -1.33 9.32
CA GLY A 78 -4.72 -2.77 9.57
C GLY A 78 -3.55 -3.13 10.48
N GLY A 79 -2.84 -2.17 11.04
CA GLY A 79 -1.59 -2.39 11.79
C GLY A 79 -1.74 -2.54 13.30
N GLY A 80 -2.91 -2.30 13.84
CA GLY A 80 -3.17 -2.41 15.27
C GLY A 80 -4.25 -1.44 15.74
N PRO A 81 -4.68 -1.52 17.00
CA PRO A 81 -5.52 -0.52 17.60
C PRO A 81 -4.67 0.71 17.92
N PHE A 82 -4.64 1.70 17.03
CA PHE A 82 -4.02 3.00 17.30
C PHE A 82 -5.10 3.99 17.73
N THR A 83 -4.79 4.79 18.73
CA THR A 83 -5.58 5.97 19.10
C THR A 83 -5.41 7.08 18.04
N GLU A 84 -6.29 8.08 18.04
CA GLU A 84 -6.15 9.22 17.11
C GLU A 84 -4.86 10.01 17.38
N GLU A 85 -4.43 10.11 18.65
CA GLU A 85 -3.17 10.73 19.06
C GLU A 85 -1.97 9.95 18.51
N GLU A 86 -1.97 8.62 18.60
CA GLU A 86 -0.91 7.78 18.02
C GLU A 86 -0.83 7.91 16.51
N TYR A 87 -1.97 7.98 15.81
CA TYR A 87 -1.98 8.30 14.38
C TYR A 87 -1.32 9.65 14.10
N PHE A 88 -1.61 10.67 14.88
CA PHE A 88 -1.01 11.99 14.72
C PHE A 88 0.49 11.97 15.01
N GLU A 89 0.91 11.42 16.13
CA GLU A 89 2.34 11.37 16.50
C GLU A 89 3.17 10.56 15.50
N ILE A 90 2.68 9.42 15.04
CA ILE A 90 3.42 8.59 14.12
C ILE A 90 3.37 9.17 12.69
N ASN A 91 2.19 9.49 12.16
CA ASN A 91 2.03 9.84 10.76
C ASN A 91 2.33 11.31 10.46
N VAL A 92 2.08 12.23 11.39
CA VAL A 92 2.31 13.67 11.19
C VAL A 92 3.64 14.10 11.78
N ARG A 93 3.83 13.94 13.09
CA ARG A 93 5.10 14.30 13.73
C ARG A 93 6.26 13.48 13.21
N GLY A 94 6.07 12.16 13.03
CA GLY A 94 7.08 11.28 12.45
C GLY A 94 7.49 11.72 11.04
N THR A 95 6.53 12.05 10.17
CA THR A 95 6.81 12.58 8.82
C THR A 95 7.55 13.92 8.89
N PHE A 96 7.13 14.84 9.76
CA PHE A 96 7.83 16.12 9.97
C PHE A 96 9.29 15.90 10.41
N ASN A 97 9.54 15.04 11.38
CA ASN A 97 10.90 14.75 11.86
C ASN A 97 11.78 14.18 10.74
N MET A 98 11.24 13.27 9.91
CA MET A 98 11.96 12.68 8.79
C MET A 98 12.26 13.69 7.69
N LEU A 99 11.31 14.59 7.37
CA LEU A 99 11.52 15.67 6.39
C LEU A 99 12.57 16.67 6.87
N GLU A 100 12.51 17.08 8.13
CA GLU A 100 13.49 18.01 8.71
C GLU A 100 14.89 17.38 8.77
N ALA A 101 15.01 16.11 9.16
CA ALA A 101 16.26 15.38 9.14
C ALA A 101 16.82 15.27 7.70
N ALA A 102 15.95 14.94 6.72
CA ALA A 102 16.34 14.84 5.31
C ALA A 102 16.83 16.19 4.75
N ARG A 103 16.11 17.28 5.05
CA ARG A 103 16.51 18.63 4.65
C ARG A 103 17.86 19.03 5.22
N GLN A 104 18.08 18.83 6.53
CA GLN A 104 19.34 19.19 7.21
C GLN A 104 20.53 18.36 6.73
N SER A 105 20.29 17.11 6.31
CA SER A 105 21.33 16.21 5.80
C SER A 105 21.58 16.32 4.30
N GLY A 106 20.86 17.18 3.59
CA GLY A 106 21.02 17.35 2.14
C GLY A 106 20.61 16.11 1.33
N VAL A 107 19.58 15.41 1.77
CA VAL A 107 19.03 14.24 1.05
C VAL A 107 18.62 14.63 -0.37
N ARG A 108 19.02 13.83 -1.35
CA ARG A 108 18.81 14.11 -2.78
C ARG A 108 17.40 13.77 -3.26
N GLN A 109 16.71 12.87 -2.57
CA GLN A 109 15.31 12.54 -2.86
C GLN A 109 14.62 11.96 -1.63
N PHE A 110 13.41 12.44 -1.38
CA PHE A 110 12.52 11.95 -0.32
C PHE A 110 11.23 11.41 -0.95
N LEU A 111 11.04 10.09 -0.92
CA LEU A 111 9.85 9.43 -1.47
C LEU A 111 8.90 9.08 -0.32
N PHE A 112 7.70 9.63 -0.39
CA PHE A 112 6.67 9.47 0.64
C PHE A 112 5.58 8.49 0.18
N ALA A 113 5.28 7.51 1.04
CA ALA A 113 4.15 6.61 0.82
C ALA A 113 2.83 7.34 1.09
N GLY A 114 2.14 7.77 0.05
CA GLY A 114 0.74 8.19 0.07
C GLY A 114 -0.22 7.00 0.09
N THR A 115 -1.52 7.26 0.03
CA THR A 115 -2.55 6.22 0.11
C THR A 115 -3.80 6.58 -0.70
N ASP A 116 -4.49 5.59 -1.20
CA ASP A 116 -5.80 5.73 -1.84
C ASP A 116 -6.95 5.96 -0.83
N ALA A 117 -6.68 5.85 0.47
CA ALA A 117 -7.65 6.16 1.52
C ALA A 117 -8.02 7.66 1.59
N LEU A 118 -7.27 8.51 0.88
CA LEU A 118 -7.58 9.94 0.76
C LEU A 118 -8.82 10.23 -0.07
N TYR A 119 -9.26 9.28 -0.91
CA TYR A 119 -10.38 9.48 -1.81
C TYR A 119 -11.69 8.93 -1.24
N GLU A 120 -12.77 9.67 -1.45
CA GLU A 120 -14.12 9.18 -1.18
C GLU A 120 -14.58 8.29 -2.36
N LYS A 121 -14.20 7.01 -2.33
CA LYS A 121 -14.42 6.06 -3.42
C LYS A 121 -15.62 5.13 -3.22
N TYR A 122 -16.20 5.15 -2.03
CA TYR A 122 -17.43 4.42 -1.71
C TYR A 122 -18.60 5.41 -1.72
N VAL A 123 -19.19 5.59 -2.90
CA VAL A 123 -20.26 6.55 -3.14
C VAL A 123 -21.49 5.86 -3.75
N PRO A 124 -22.70 6.41 -3.58
CA PRO A 124 -23.91 5.86 -4.20
C PRO A 124 -23.75 5.66 -5.71
N GLY A 125 -23.98 4.44 -6.17
CA GLY A 125 -23.83 4.05 -7.57
C GLY A 125 -22.39 3.85 -8.05
N GLY A 126 -21.39 3.97 -7.15
CA GLY A 126 -19.96 3.83 -7.47
C GLY A 126 -19.34 5.04 -8.14
N MET A 127 -18.02 5.04 -8.30
CA MET A 127 -17.30 6.09 -9.04
C MET A 127 -17.63 6.02 -10.52
N ARG A 128 -17.92 7.17 -11.13
CA ARG A 128 -18.22 7.28 -12.56
C ARG A 128 -16.95 7.34 -13.41
N GLU A 129 -15.97 8.12 -12.91
CA GLU A 129 -14.70 8.33 -13.59
C GLU A 129 -13.56 7.64 -12.81
N PRO A 130 -12.50 7.22 -13.50
CA PRO A 130 -11.29 6.75 -12.82
C PRO A 130 -10.72 7.81 -11.89
N ILE A 131 -10.25 7.37 -10.74
CA ILE A 131 -9.63 8.24 -9.72
C ILE A 131 -8.17 8.51 -10.17
N ASN A 132 -7.81 9.78 -10.25
CA ASN A 132 -6.46 10.23 -10.54
C ASN A 132 -5.92 11.15 -9.44
N GLU A 133 -4.73 11.70 -9.63
CA GLU A 133 -4.05 12.55 -8.63
C GLU A 133 -4.79 13.87 -8.37
N GLU A 134 -5.58 14.36 -9.35
CA GLU A 134 -6.37 15.61 -9.27
C GLU A 134 -7.76 15.39 -8.64
N THR A 135 -8.17 14.14 -8.47
CA THR A 135 -9.44 13.82 -7.80
C THR A 135 -9.45 14.42 -6.39
N PRO A 136 -10.49 15.19 -6.00
CA PRO A 136 -10.54 15.82 -4.69
C PRO A 136 -10.35 14.84 -3.55
N ARG A 137 -9.43 15.16 -2.66
CA ARG A 137 -9.20 14.39 -1.43
C ARG A 137 -10.32 14.69 -0.43
N ARG A 138 -10.90 13.64 0.14
CA ARG A 138 -11.90 13.70 1.20
C ARG A 138 -11.60 12.67 2.28
N PRO A 139 -10.47 12.85 3.00
CA PRO A 139 -10.01 11.87 3.99
C PRO A 139 -11.05 11.69 5.10
N ARG A 140 -11.35 10.44 5.43
CA ARG A 140 -12.24 10.07 6.54
C ARG A 140 -11.50 9.19 7.54
N GLY A 141 -11.63 9.51 8.83
CA GLY A 141 -10.94 8.83 9.94
C GLY A 141 -9.49 9.27 10.10
N ALA A 142 -8.92 8.99 11.27
CA ALA A 142 -7.61 9.47 11.69
C ALA A 142 -6.48 9.05 10.74
N TYR A 143 -6.50 7.80 10.26
CA TYR A 143 -5.48 7.34 9.30
C TYR A 143 -5.44 8.20 8.03
N ALA A 144 -6.57 8.31 7.33
CA ALA A 144 -6.63 9.06 6.07
C ALA A 144 -6.31 10.55 6.29
N LEU A 145 -6.84 11.14 7.37
CA LEU A 145 -6.58 12.54 7.72
C LEU A 145 -5.10 12.78 7.96
N THR A 146 -4.44 11.97 8.80
CA THR A 146 -3.01 12.14 9.11
C THR A 146 -2.11 11.88 7.90
N LYS A 147 -2.48 10.95 7.01
CA LYS A 147 -1.78 10.76 5.72
C LYS A 147 -1.96 11.96 4.78
N SER A 148 -3.15 12.60 4.78
CA SER A 148 -3.38 13.84 4.02
C SER A 148 -2.50 14.99 4.52
N VAL A 149 -2.40 15.17 5.83
CA VAL A 149 -1.50 16.16 6.46
C VAL A 149 -0.03 15.84 6.11
N GLY A 150 0.35 14.57 6.11
CA GLY A 150 1.69 14.14 5.67
C GLY A 150 2.01 14.56 4.25
N GLU A 151 1.06 14.44 3.29
CA GLU A 151 1.26 14.92 1.92
C GLU A 151 1.44 16.45 1.85
N GLU A 152 0.68 17.22 2.66
CA GLU A 152 0.85 18.68 2.74
C GLU A 152 2.24 19.05 3.28
N LEU A 153 2.73 18.36 4.31
CA LEU A 153 4.08 18.56 4.81
C LEU A 153 5.13 18.30 3.72
N VAL A 154 5.00 17.19 2.99
CA VAL A 154 5.92 16.80 1.91
C VAL A 154 5.95 17.85 0.81
N ASN A 155 4.78 18.34 0.37
CA ASN A 155 4.66 19.39 -0.61
C ASN A 155 5.23 20.72 -0.09
N GLY A 156 4.96 21.06 1.17
CA GLY A 156 5.50 22.27 1.80
C GLY A 156 7.02 22.27 1.87
N TYR A 157 7.64 21.12 2.13
CA TYR A 157 9.11 21.01 2.12
C TYR A 157 9.72 21.12 0.73
N PHE A 158 9.04 20.63 -0.30
CA PHE A 158 9.47 20.87 -1.69
C PHE A 158 9.39 22.36 -2.05
N LEU A 159 8.26 23.00 -1.82
CA LEU A 159 8.01 24.38 -2.22
C LEU A 159 8.81 25.39 -1.38
N GLY A 160 8.87 25.19 -0.07
CA GLY A 160 9.47 26.15 0.86
C GLY A 160 10.97 25.95 1.10
N HIS A 161 11.48 24.74 0.90
CA HIS A 161 12.87 24.41 1.20
C HIS A 161 13.64 23.79 0.03
N GLY A 162 12.97 23.51 -1.09
CA GLY A 162 13.62 22.88 -2.26
C GLY A 162 14.04 21.42 -2.02
N LEU A 163 13.53 20.76 -0.96
CA LEU A 163 13.80 19.33 -0.76
C LEU A 163 13.15 18.53 -1.88
N PRO A 164 13.90 17.74 -2.68
CA PRO A 164 13.31 16.97 -3.77
C PRO A 164 12.40 15.85 -3.23
N THR A 165 11.10 16.09 -3.22
CA THR A 165 10.13 15.13 -2.68
C THR A 165 9.28 14.51 -3.79
N THR A 166 8.82 13.28 -3.59
CA THR A 166 7.87 12.59 -4.46
C THR A 166 6.83 11.87 -3.61
N ILE A 167 5.56 12.02 -3.94
CA ILE A 167 4.46 11.31 -3.26
C ILE A 167 4.00 10.15 -4.14
N LEU A 168 3.96 8.95 -3.56
CA LEU A 168 3.49 7.73 -4.21
C LEU A 168 2.22 7.26 -3.49
N ARG A 169 1.04 7.53 -4.05
CA ARG A 169 -0.25 7.08 -3.50
C ARG A 169 -0.49 5.64 -3.89
N PHE A 170 -0.44 4.74 -2.93
CA PHE A 170 -0.66 3.32 -3.17
C PHE A 170 -2.15 2.99 -3.14
N ALA A 171 -2.62 2.20 -4.12
CA ALA A 171 -3.84 1.42 -3.99
C ALA A 171 -3.71 0.45 -2.81
N MET A 172 -4.81 -0.23 -2.44
CA MET A 172 -4.72 -1.30 -1.44
C MET A 172 -3.68 -2.34 -1.90
N VAL A 173 -2.59 -2.47 -1.14
CA VAL A 173 -1.49 -3.38 -1.47
C VAL A 173 -1.70 -4.72 -0.79
N LEU A 174 -1.62 -5.78 -1.57
CA LEU A 174 -1.66 -7.16 -1.09
C LEU A 174 -0.25 -7.76 -1.17
N GLY A 175 0.19 -8.34 -0.05
CA GLY A 175 1.44 -9.07 0.05
C GLY A 175 1.30 -10.51 -0.45
N PRO A 176 2.41 -11.29 -0.35
CA PRO A 176 2.43 -12.67 -0.83
C PRO A 176 1.37 -13.51 -0.09
N GLY A 177 0.53 -14.19 -0.87
CA GLY A 177 -0.53 -15.07 -0.34
C GLY A 177 -1.79 -14.36 0.15
N GLU A 178 -1.77 -13.06 0.41
CA GLU A 178 -2.87 -12.36 1.09
C GLU A 178 -4.18 -12.33 0.31
N ILE A 179 -4.15 -12.39 -1.03
CA ILE A 179 -5.36 -12.42 -1.85
C ILE A 179 -6.20 -13.68 -1.58
N LEU A 180 -5.56 -14.79 -1.20
CA LEU A 180 -6.26 -16.05 -0.91
C LEU A 180 -7.13 -15.97 0.36
N ASP A 181 -6.82 -15.04 1.25
CA ASP A 181 -7.54 -14.83 2.52
C ASP A 181 -8.23 -13.46 2.55
N PHE A 182 -8.51 -12.88 1.38
CA PHE A 182 -9.13 -11.57 1.31
C PHE A 182 -10.57 -11.60 1.88
N PRO A 183 -10.82 -10.96 3.04
CA PRO A 183 -12.04 -11.20 3.81
C PRO A 183 -13.33 -10.93 3.04
N GLN A 184 -13.32 -9.95 2.12
CA GLN A 184 -14.50 -9.56 1.35
C GLN A 184 -14.94 -10.61 0.32
N PHE A 185 -14.17 -11.68 0.11
CA PHE A 185 -14.57 -12.81 -0.74
C PHE A 185 -15.28 -13.93 0.02
N TYR A 186 -15.17 -13.97 1.36
CA TYR A 186 -15.66 -15.07 2.18
C TYR A 186 -17.01 -14.74 2.83
N LEU A 187 -17.99 -15.60 2.61
CA LEU A 187 -19.34 -15.39 3.13
C LEU A 187 -19.37 -15.35 4.67
N SER A 188 -18.56 -16.17 5.34
CA SER A 188 -18.44 -16.15 6.81
C SER A 188 -17.98 -14.79 7.36
N LYS A 189 -17.20 -14.04 6.58
CA LYS A 189 -16.68 -12.71 6.95
C LYS A 189 -17.65 -11.59 6.56
N MET A 190 -18.50 -11.84 5.58
CA MET A 190 -19.39 -10.82 5.01
C MET A 190 -20.85 -10.96 5.46
N LYS A 191 -21.25 -12.11 6.03
CA LYS A 191 -22.65 -12.43 6.37
C LYS A 191 -23.37 -11.39 7.22
N ASP A 192 -22.63 -10.69 8.10
CA ASP A 192 -23.22 -9.70 9.01
C ASP A 192 -23.25 -8.28 8.40
N SER A 193 -22.79 -8.12 7.16
CA SER A 193 -22.72 -6.81 6.49
C SER A 193 -23.99 -6.45 5.71
N ALA A 194 -24.84 -7.44 5.38
CA ALA A 194 -26.11 -7.22 4.69
C ALA A 194 -27.07 -8.40 4.93
N PRO A 195 -28.40 -8.15 5.02
CA PRO A 195 -29.40 -9.20 5.22
C PRO A 195 -29.38 -10.30 4.15
N GLU A 196 -29.13 -9.91 2.90
CA GLU A 196 -29.04 -10.83 1.76
C GLU A 196 -27.90 -11.84 1.94
N LEU A 197 -26.79 -11.41 2.54
CA LEU A 197 -25.64 -12.27 2.82
C LEU A 197 -25.87 -13.17 4.03
N ALA A 198 -26.55 -12.65 5.06
CA ALA A 198 -26.96 -13.46 6.21
C ALA A 198 -27.87 -14.62 5.79
N ALA A 199 -28.80 -14.38 4.87
CA ALA A 199 -29.72 -15.39 4.35
C ALA A 199 -29.03 -16.53 3.57
N LEU A 200 -27.86 -16.25 2.98
CA LEU A 200 -27.06 -17.25 2.24
C LEU A 200 -26.21 -18.14 3.16
N TRP A 201 -26.00 -17.74 4.42
CA TRP A 201 -25.14 -18.47 5.34
C TRP A 201 -25.85 -19.72 5.89
N GLN A 202 -25.28 -20.88 5.64
CA GLN A 202 -25.81 -22.19 6.06
C GLN A 202 -24.83 -22.98 6.95
N GLY A 203 -23.83 -22.29 7.53
CA GLY A 203 -22.84 -22.93 8.38
C GLY A 203 -21.59 -23.43 7.64
N GLU A 204 -21.59 -23.42 6.31
CA GLU A 204 -20.46 -23.83 5.48
C GLU A 204 -19.86 -22.64 4.73
N GLU A 205 -18.54 -22.64 4.57
CA GLU A 205 -17.86 -21.56 3.87
C GLU A 205 -18.17 -21.56 2.38
N ARG A 206 -18.46 -20.37 1.86
CA ARG A 206 -18.66 -20.09 0.44
C ARG A 206 -17.97 -18.79 0.08
N LEU A 207 -17.47 -18.69 -1.15
CA LEU A 207 -17.06 -17.42 -1.69
C LEU A 207 -18.28 -16.70 -2.27
N VAL A 208 -18.33 -15.38 -2.15
CA VAL A 208 -19.46 -14.59 -2.60
C VAL A 208 -19.06 -13.62 -3.72
N ALA A 209 -19.70 -13.74 -4.87
CA ALA A 209 -19.64 -12.79 -5.98
C ALA A 209 -20.68 -11.69 -5.76
N LEU A 210 -20.25 -10.55 -5.24
CA LEU A 210 -21.13 -9.43 -4.92
C LEU A 210 -21.54 -8.65 -6.16
N ARG A 211 -22.84 -8.36 -6.25
CA ARG A 211 -23.45 -7.44 -7.23
C ARG A 211 -24.12 -6.26 -6.50
N ASP A 212 -24.13 -5.12 -7.15
CA ASP A 212 -24.86 -3.94 -6.67
C ASP A 212 -26.37 -4.04 -7.01
N ASP A 213 -27.13 -3.01 -6.61
CA ASP A 213 -28.56 -2.87 -6.84
C ASP A 213 -28.94 -2.83 -8.34
N ARG A 214 -27.97 -2.58 -9.23
CA ARG A 214 -28.12 -2.59 -10.70
C ARG A 214 -27.67 -3.91 -11.33
N GLY A 215 -27.31 -4.91 -10.52
CA GLY A 215 -26.82 -6.20 -10.98
C GLY A 215 -25.39 -6.21 -11.51
N ARG A 216 -24.62 -5.10 -11.36
CA ARG A 216 -23.21 -5.05 -11.76
C ARG A 216 -22.35 -5.68 -10.67
N TYR A 217 -21.37 -6.50 -11.03
CA TYR A 217 -20.41 -6.97 -10.07
C TYR A 217 -19.63 -5.81 -9.41
N PHE A 218 -19.33 -5.96 -8.14
CA PHE A 218 -18.41 -5.05 -7.48
C PHE A 218 -17.10 -5.01 -8.25
N LYS A 219 -16.48 -3.81 -8.29
CA LYS A 219 -15.22 -3.55 -8.99
C LYS A 219 -14.25 -2.85 -8.05
N LYS A 220 -13.03 -3.35 -7.94
CA LYS A 220 -12.00 -2.79 -7.06
C LYS A 220 -10.64 -2.77 -7.75
N HIS A 221 -9.87 -1.71 -7.50
CA HIS A 221 -8.50 -1.64 -7.97
C HIS A 221 -7.56 -1.84 -6.78
N VAL A 222 -6.78 -2.89 -6.82
CA VAL A 222 -5.76 -3.23 -5.80
C VAL A 222 -4.39 -3.33 -6.47
N ALA A 223 -3.35 -3.53 -5.69
CA ALA A 223 -2.01 -3.77 -6.19
C ALA A 223 -1.37 -4.99 -5.52
N GLU A 224 -0.57 -5.71 -6.24
CA GLU A 224 0.36 -6.69 -5.69
C GLU A 224 1.64 -5.98 -5.26
N VAL A 225 2.31 -6.49 -4.22
CA VAL A 225 3.46 -5.82 -3.62
C VAL A 225 4.61 -5.58 -4.59
N ARG A 226 4.85 -6.48 -5.55
CA ARG A 226 5.90 -6.33 -6.59
C ARG A 226 5.63 -5.16 -7.52
N ASP A 227 4.38 -4.91 -7.88
CA ASP A 227 4.02 -3.75 -8.68
C ASP A 227 4.30 -2.45 -7.94
N ILE A 228 4.02 -2.41 -6.63
CA ILE A 228 4.32 -1.23 -5.82
C ILE A 228 5.83 -1.04 -5.64
N VAL A 229 6.59 -2.11 -5.41
CA VAL A 229 8.06 -2.06 -5.39
C VAL A 229 8.59 -1.56 -6.73
N HIS A 230 8.07 -2.07 -7.86
CA HIS A 230 8.42 -1.58 -9.19
C HIS A 230 8.15 -0.07 -9.34
N GLY A 231 6.98 0.40 -8.91
CA GLY A 231 6.67 1.84 -8.93
C GLY A 231 7.59 2.68 -8.07
N CYS A 232 7.99 2.20 -6.88
CA CYS A 232 9.01 2.84 -6.05
C CYS A 232 10.36 2.96 -6.78
N LEU A 233 10.80 1.88 -7.44
CA LEU A 233 12.04 1.87 -8.21
C LEU A 233 11.98 2.78 -9.44
N CYS A 234 10.83 2.83 -10.12
CA CYS A 234 10.62 3.74 -11.25
C CYS A 234 10.75 5.23 -10.86
N ALA A 235 10.42 5.57 -9.61
CA ALA A 235 10.55 6.94 -9.11
C ALA A 235 11.97 7.27 -8.60
N LEU A 236 12.79 6.27 -8.30
CA LEU A 236 14.14 6.45 -7.74
C LEU A 236 15.05 7.23 -8.69
N GLY A 237 15.60 8.34 -8.21
CA GLY A 237 16.53 9.19 -8.97
C GLY A 237 15.92 9.92 -10.17
N LYS A 238 14.60 9.95 -10.29
CA LYS A 238 13.90 10.64 -11.38
C LYS A 238 13.67 12.12 -11.02
N GLU A 239 14.42 13.04 -11.59
CA GLU A 239 14.25 14.48 -11.37
C GLU A 239 12.82 14.95 -11.70
N ARG A 240 12.22 14.46 -12.79
CA ARG A 240 10.85 14.79 -13.18
C ARG A 240 9.77 14.26 -12.24
N ALA A 241 10.14 13.42 -11.27
CA ALA A 241 9.24 12.98 -10.22
C ALA A 241 9.23 13.91 -9.00
N CYS A 242 10.23 14.80 -8.89
CA CYS A 242 10.32 15.74 -7.77
C CYS A 242 9.19 16.76 -7.82
N GLY A 243 8.56 17.01 -6.67
CA GLY A 243 7.39 17.86 -6.52
C GLY A 243 6.08 17.24 -7.09
N GLN A 244 6.10 15.95 -7.44
CA GLN A 244 4.96 15.30 -8.07
C GLN A 244 4.33 14.24 -7.17
N THR A 245 3.04 14.02 -7.41
CA THR A 245 2.27 12.90 -6.82
C THR A 245 1.93 11.91 -7.94
N PHE A 246 2.03 10.62 -7.65
CA PHE A 246 1.68 9.53 -8.57
C PHE A 246 0.78 8.51 -7.89
N GLN A 247 -0.31 8.13 -8.57
CA GLN A 247 -1.12 6.99 -8.18
C GLN A 247 -0.47 5.69 -8.68
N LEU A 248 -0.26 4.73 -7.77
CA LEU A 248 0.25 3.40 -8.08
C LEU A 248 -0.79 2.34 -7.74
N GLY A 249 -0.98 1.38 -8.65
CA GLY A 249 -1.95 0.29 -8.53
C GLY A 249 -1.53 -0.91 -9.36
N GLY A 250 -2.36 -1.95 -9.40
CA GLY A 250 -2.19 -3.06 -10.33
C GLY A 250 -2.45 -2.64 -11.79
N PRO A 251 -2.30 -3.53 -12.77
CA PRO A 251 -2.42 -3.19 -14.19
C PRO A 251 -3.83 -2.75 -14.60
N ARG A 252 -4.84 -3.26 -13.91
CA ARG A 252 -6.27 -2.96 -14.09
C ARG A 252 -7.08 -3.29 -12.82
N PRO A 253 -8.27 -2.72 -12.66
CA PRO A 253 -9.21 -3.19 -11.63
C PRO A 253 -9.65 -4.63 -11.94
N PHE A 254 -10.23 -5.27 -10.94
CA PHE A 254 -10.92 -6.55 -11.10
C PHE A 254 -12.38 -6.43 -10.70
N THR A 255 -13.23 -7.29 -11.24
CA THR A 255 -14.60 -7.51 -10.79
C THR A 255 -14.67 -8.74 -9.88
N TRP A 256 -15.70 -8.80 -9.02
CA TRP A 256 -15.79 -9.89 -8.01
C TRP A 256 -15.85 -11.28 -8.63
N ASP A 257 -16.53 -11.45 -9.77
CA ASP A 257 -16.59 -12.72 -10.50
C ASP A 257 -15.22 -13.13 -11.06
N GLU A 258 -14.42 -12.17 -11.56
CA GLU A 258 -13.04 -12.41 -12.02
C GLU A 258 -12.13 -12.95 -10.90
N ALA A 259 -12.43 -12.59 -9.64
CA ALA A 259 -11.64 -13.01 -8.49
C ALA A 259 -12.16 -14.32 -7.88
N VAL A 260 -13.45 -14.36 -7.51
CA VAL A 260 -13.97 -15.48 -6.69
C VAL A 260 -14.19 -16.77 -7.47
N GLY A 261 -14.48 -16.70 -8.78
CA GLY A 261 -14.60 -17.88 -9.61
C GLY A 261 -13.31 -18.71 -9.68
N PRO A 262 -12.19 -18.14 -10.14
CA PRO A 262 -10.88 -18.81 -10.12
C PRO A 262 -10.41 -19.21 -8.72
N LEU A 263 -10.66 -18.36 -7.71
CA LEU A 263 -10.27 -18.64 -6.32
C LEU A 263 -11.06 -19.84 -5.75
N GLY A 264 -12.37 -19.88 -5.97
CA GLY A 264 -13.24 -21.00 -5.54
C GLY A 264 -12.79 -22.32 -6.16
N LYS A 265 -12.49 -22.32 -7.46
CA LYS A 265 -11.94 -23.50 -8.16
C LYS A 265 -10.60 -23.94 -7.57
N ALA A 266 -9.72 -23.00 -7.26
CA ALA A 266 -8.38 -23.29 -6.75
C ALA A 266 -8.38 -23.80 -5.30
N LEU A 267 -9.32 -23.33 -4.47
CA LEU A 267 -9.43 -23.69 -3.06
C LEU A 267 -10.47 -24.81 -2.79
N GLY A 268 -11.25 -25.22 -3.80
CA GLY A 268 -12.35 -26.18 -3.63
C GLY A 268 -13.53 -25.61 -2.83
N ILE A 269 -13.72 -24.28 -2.82
CA ILE A 269 -14.78 -23.60 -2.08
C ILE A 269 -15.90 -23.22 -3.05
N PRO A 270 -17.18 -23.60 -2.77
CA PRO A 270 -18.31 -23.21 -3.63
C PRO A 270 -18.46 -21.69 -3.72
N VAL A 271 -18.88 -21.21 -4.89
CA VAL A 271 -19.16 -19.78 -5.13
C VAL A 271 -20.67 -19.56 -5.16
N VAL A 272 -21.14 -18.50 -4.52
CA VAL A 272 -22.52 -18.01 -4.60
C VAL A 272 -22.53 -16.57 -5.08
N GLU A 273 -23.60 -16.16 -5.74
CA GLU A 273 -23.84 -14.77 -6.11
C GLU A 273 -24.78 -14.11 -5.10
N ALA A 274 -24.53 -12.85 -4.78
CA ALA A 274 -25.42 -12.05 -3.96
C ALA A 274 -25.55 -10.66 -4.55
N GLN A 275 -26.78 -10.21 -4.74
CA GLN A 275 -27.10 -8.82 -5.04
C GLN A 275 -27.38 -8.12 -3.71
N VAL A 276 -26.62 -7.08 -3.39
CA VAL A 276 -26.72 -6.35 -2.13
C VAL A 276 -27.12 -4.91 -2.38
N ALA A 277 -28.02 -4.39 -1.54
CA ALA A 277 -28.40 -2.99 -1.56
C ALA A 277 -27.33 -2.11 -0.91
N GLY A 278 -27.34 -0.81 -1.24
CA GLY A 278 -26.51 0.20 -0.60
C GLY A 278 -25.36 0.71 -1.46
N ILE A 279 -24.27 1.14 -0.81
CA ILE A 279 -23.12 1.74 -1.50
C ILE A 279 -22.19 0.63 -2.02
N PRO A 280 -22.06 0.48 -3.36
CA PRO A 280 -21.23 -0.56 -3.92
C PRO A 280 -19.74 -0.22 -3.80
N THR A 281 -18.89 -1.25 -3.76
CA THR A 281 -17.48 -1.10 -4.13
C THR A 281 -17.41 -1.11 -5.65
N HIS A 282 -17.20 0.08 -6.25
CA HIS A 282 -17.09 0.20 -7.70
C HIS A 282 -16.21 1.39 -8.07
N TYR A 283 -14.90 1.17 -8.21
CA TYR A 283 -13.92 2.20 -8.55
C TYR A 283 -12.69 1.62 -9.25
N GLU A 284 -11.97 2.49 -9.93
CA GLU A 284 -10.65 2.22 -10.53
C GLU A 284 -9.76 3.45 -10.43
N PHE A 285 -8.45 3.26 -10.60
CA PHE A 285 -7.47 4.34 -10.65
C PHE A 285 -6.97 4.54 -12.06
N ASP A 286 -6.80 5.80 -12.46
CA ASP A 286 -6.04 6.17 -13.64
C ASP A 286 -4.54 6.21 -13.27
N LEU A 287 -3.76 5.37 -13.91
CA LEU A 287 -2.32 5.26 -13.73
C LEU A 287 -1.52 5.93 -14.85
N SER A 288 -2.19 6.69 -15.72
CA SER A 288 -1.58 7.27 -16.93
C SER A 288 -0.41 8.18 -16.59
N LYS A 289 -0.51 8.99 -15.53
CA LYS A 289 0.57 9.85 -15.07
C LYS A 289 1.81 9.04 -14.65
N ALA A 290 1.63 8.00 -13.84
CA ALA A 290 2.73 7.14 -13.42
C ALA A 290 3.38 6.41 -14.61
N ARG A 291 2.56 5.91 -15.54
CA ARG A 291 3.06 5.28 -16.78
C ARG A 291 3.89 6.26 -17.62
N GLN A 292 3.38 7.45 -17.86
CA GLN A 292 4.04 8.45 -18.73
C GLN A 292 5.31 9.03 -18.09
N PHE A 293 5.25 9.40 -16.82
CA PHE A 293 6.34 10.09 -16.15
C PHE A 293 7.41 9.15 -15.58
N LEU A 294 6.99 8.02 -15.03
CA LEU A 294 7.89 7.09 -14.36
C LEU A 294 8.28 5.91 -15.24
N GLY A 295 7.48 5.57 -16.25
CA GLY A 295 7.58 4.30 -16.96
C GLY A 295 7.04 3.14 -16.13
N PHE A 296 6.09 3.43 -15.23
CA PHE A 296 5.45 2.42 -14.39
C PHE A 296 4.59 1.47 -15.23
N ASP A 297 4.91 0.18 -15.18
CA ASP A 297 4.20 -0.86 -15.93
C ASP A 297 3.87 -2.04 -15.00
N PRO A 298 2.77 -1.95 -14.22
CA PRO A 298 2.37 -3.02 -13.31
C PRO A 298 1.95 -4.27 -14.08
N GLN A 299 2.23 -5.45 -13.51
CA GLN A 299 2.13 -6.74 -14.21
C GLN A 299 1.20 -7.76 -13.53
N PHE A 300 0.79 -7.51 -12.29
CA PHE A 300 0.07 -8.49 -11.49
C PHE A 300 -1.43 -8.20 -11.45
N ASP A 301 -2.16 -8.68 -12.47
CA ASP A 301 -3.62 -8.70 -12.44
C ASP A 301 -4.17 -9.77 -11.47
N MET A 302 -5.47 -9.82 -11.26
CA MET A 302 -6.10 -10.72 -10.30
C MET A 302 -5.78 -12.20 -10.57
N GLY A 303 -5.77 -12.64 -11.81
CA GLY A 303 -5.45 -14.02 -12.17
C GLY A 303 -4.02 -14.39 -11.79
N ARG A 304 -3.07 -13.51 -12.11
CA ARG A 304 -1.65 -13.69 -11.74
C ARG A 304 -1.45 -13.60 -10.23
N MET A 305 -2.12 -12.69 -9.54
CA MET A 305 -2.06 -12.59 -8.08
C MET A 305 -2.50 -13.89 -7.40
N ILE A 306 -3.61 -14.49 -7.84
CA ILE A 306 -4.09 -15.77 -7.30
C ILE A 306 -3.09 -16.89 -7.57
N ALA A 307 -2.58 -17.00 -8.81
CA ALA A 307 -1.60 -18.03 -9.17
C ALA A 307 -0.32 -17.94 -8.33
N GLU A 308 0.24 -16.75 -8.20
CA GLU A 308 1.44 -16.51 -7.39
C GLU A 308 1.20 -16.72 -5.89
N ALA A 309 0.02 -16.35 -5.39
CA ALA A 309 -0.34 -16.57 -4.00
C ALA A 309 -0.48 -18.08 -3.67
N LEU A 310 -0.99 -18.87 -4.59
CA LEU A 310 -1.02 -20.33 -4.46
C LEU A 310 0.40 -20.94 -4.45
N ARG A 311 1.29 -20.45 -5.31
CA ARG A 311 2.69 -20.85 -5.31
C ARG A 311 3.36 -20.53 -3.97
N PHE A 312 3.17 -19.31 -3.47
CA PHE A 312 3.69 -18.89 -2.18
C PHE A 312 3.16 -19.77 -1.03
N ARG A 313 1.84 -20.09 -1.03
CA ARG A 313 1.21 -20.95 -0.01
C ARG A 313 1.78 -22.38 -0.02
N ARG A 314 2.21 -22.88 -1.18
CA ARG A 314 2.89 -24.18 -1.30
C ARG A 314 4.37 -24.16 -0.92
N GLY A 315 4.90 -23.01 -0.48
CA GLY A 315 6.32 -22.85 -0.13
C GLY A 315 7.27 -22.76 -1.33
N GLU A 316 6.74 -22.52 -2.55
CA GLU A 316 7.58 -22.32 -3.72
C GLU A 316 8.32 -20.97 -3.63
N ALA A 317 9.55 -20.95 -4.13
CA ALA A 317 10.34 -19.72 -4.17
C ALA A 317 9.70 -18.67 -5.09
N THR A 318 9.11 -17.63 -4.53
CA THR A 318 8.50 -16.51 -5.26
C THR A 318 9.38 -15.27 -5.26
N GLY A 319 10.52 -15.30 -4.58
CA GLY A 319 11.40 -14.15 -4.40
C GLY A 319 10.84 -13.07 -3.49
N LEU A 320 9.75 -13.35 -2.77
CA LEU A 320 9.06 -12.40 -1.90
C LEU A 320 9.31 -12.72 -0.42
N LEU A 321 9.47 -11.66 0.36
CA LEU A 321 9.48 -11.74 1.81
C LEU A 321 8.04 -11.69 2.35
N PRO A 322 7.71 -12.47 3.38
CA PRO A 322 6.36 -12.52 3.94
C PRO A 322 5.97 -11.17 4.57
N THR A 323 4.67 -10.92 4.67
CA THR A 323 4.15 -9.70 5.32
C THR A 323 4.38 -9.75 6.84
N ARG A 324 4.22 -10.93 7.45
CA ARG A 324 4.36 -11.18 8.90
C ARG A 324 5.55 -12.08 9.17
#